data_8eb7f0af94f15db639862809b0c5996e
#
_entry.id   8eb7f0af94f15db639862809b0c5996e
#
_cell.length_a   1.000
_cell.length_b   1.000
_cell.length_c   1.000
_cell.angle_alpha   90.00
_cell.angle_beta   90.00
_cell.angle_gamma   90.00
#
_symmetry.space_group_name_H-M   'P 1'
#
loop_
_entity.id
_entity.type
_entity.pdbx_description
1 polymer ?
#
loop_
_entity_poly.entity_id
_entity_poly.type
_entity_poly.pdbx_seq_one_letter_code
_entity_poly.pdbx_strand_id
1 'polypeptide(L)'
;MRRSGISIISALTLLAASGCHFPYGLNGGGLPPNIRTMAILPFENHTPSPNVQQELLAQMRSELRRRLGVRDAPEDRADAIVRGVIVEYQPDIPVAFSTQTTSARRRLQITIDVEIFDVGKGKVLFSRKGLRAEGEYAERADAEGRRLAIEKLVNDVVEGAQSQW
;
A
#
# COMPACT_ATOMS: atom_id res chain seq x y z
N MET A 1 -4.26 65.32 -34.79
CA MET A 1 -4.96 64.64 -33.74
C MET A 1 -5.00 63.10 -34.05
N ARG A 2 -3.89 62.40 -33.86
CA ARG A 2 -3.82 60.94 -34.17
C ARG A 2 -2.63 60.27 -33.50
N ARG A 3 -2.50 60.36 -32.18
CA ARG A 3 -1.38 59.71 -31.44
C ARG A 3 -1.76 59.09 -30.08
N SER A 4 -3.04 59.08 -29.68
CA SER A 4 -3.43 58.65 -28.36
C SER A 4 -4.01 57.21 -28.29
N GLY A 5 -4.20 56.51 -29.45
CA GLY A 5 -4.83 55.21 -29.47
C GLY A 5 -3.88 54.00 -29.27
N ILE A 6 -2.58 54.20 -29.52
CA ILE A 6 -1.61 53.08 -29.53
C ILE A 6 -1.11 52.71 -28.12
N SER A 7 -1.10 53.70 -27.21
CA SER A 7 -0.60 53.46 -25.83
C SER A 7 -1.54 52.67 -24.94
N ILE A 8 -2.84 52.65 -25.23
CA ILE A 8 -3.82 51.93 -24.42
C ILE A 8 -3.83 50.43 -24.73
N ILE A 9 -3.58 50.07 -26.00
CA ILE A 9 -3.54 48.67 -26.42
C ILE A 9 -2.29 47.95 -25.88
N SER A 10 -1.16 48.65 -25.71
CA SER A 10 0.08 48.10 -25.18
C SER A 10 0.02 47.83 -23.67
N ALA A 11 -0.82 48.55 -22.91
CA ALA A 11 -0.98 48.34 -21.48
C ALA A 11 -1.91 47.14 -21.14
N LEU A 12 -2.83 46.80 -22.04
CA LEU A 12 -3.78 45.70 -21.83
C LEU A 12 -3.18 44.35 -22.11
N THR A 13 -2.11 44.27 -22.91
CA THR A 13 -1.42 43.00 -23.22
C THR A 13 -0.45 42.55 -22.12
N LEU A 14 -0.04 43.40 -21.20
CA LEU A 14 0.86 43.08 -20.10
C LEU A 14 0.14 42.45 -18.89
N LEU A 15 -1.18 42.54 -18.78
CA LEU A 15 -1.94 41.96 -17.66
C LEU A 15 -2.34 40.50 -17.87
N ALA A 16 -2.17 39.96 -19.08
CA ALA A 16 -2.54 38.58 -19.40
C ALA A 16 -1.44 37.52 -19.07
N ALA A 17 -0.27 37.96 -18.58
CA ALA A 17 0.86 37.10 -18.28
C ALA A 17 0.95 36.68 -16.79
N SER A 18 -0.09 36.92 -15.98
CA SER A 18 -0.21 36.31 -14.65
C SER A 18 -0.57 34.85 -14.84
N GLY A 19 0.36 34.09 -15.38
CA GLY A 19 0.25 32.62 -15.50
C GLY A 19 -0.10 32.04 -14.15
N CYS A 20 -1.21 31.32 -14.10
CA CYS A 20 -1.62 30.49 -12.98
C CYS A 20 -0.45 29.61 -12.58
N HIS A 21 0.30 30.04 -11.57
CA HIS A 21 1.27 29.21 -10.91
C HIS A 21 0.47 28.24 -10.03
N PHE A 22 -0.15 27.25 -10.65
CA PHE A 22 -0.65 26.09 -9.91
C PHE A 22 0.58 25.35 -9.44
N PRO A 23 0.81 25.22 -8.15
CA PRO A 23 1.79 24.29 -7.63
C PRO A 23 1.19 22.88 -7.79
N TYR A 24 1.18 22.37 -9.01
CA TYR A 24 1.07 20.94 -9.20
C TYR A 24 2.37 20.33 -8.69
N GLY A 25 2.44 20.12 -7.39
CA GLY A 25 3.32 19.14 -6.82
C GLY A 25 2.86 17.80 -7.38
N LEU A 26 3.56 17.30 -8.39
CA LEU A 26 3.58 15.89 -8.73
C LEU A 26 4.27 15.17 -7.54
N ASN A 27 3.64 15.18 -6.39
CA ASN A 27 3.93 14.24 -5.32
C ASN A 27 3.36 12.92 -5.82
N GLY A 28 4.14 12.27 -6.69
CA GLY A 28 3.90 10.88 -7.05
C GLY A 28 3.75 10.10 -5.75
N GLY A 29 2.60 9.46 -5.56
CA GLY A 29 2.14 8.80 -4.36
C GLY A 29 3.27 8.17 -3.54
N GLY A 30 3.50 8.69 -2.36
CA GLY A 30 4.55 8.28 -1.44
C GLY A 30 4.14 8.61 -0.01
N LEU A 31 4.91 8.15 0.94
CA LEU A 31 4.73 8.53 2.34
C LEU A 31 5.05 10.03 2.54
N PRO A 32 4.53 10.65 3.62
CA PRO A 32 4.92 12.00 4.00
C PRO A 32 6.46 12.15 4.06
N PRO A 33 7.04 13.28 3.67
CA PRO A 33 8.49 13.47 3.52
C PRO A 33 9.27 13.34 4.83
N ASN A 34 8.59 13.36 5.97
CA ASN A 34 9.18 13.11 7.27
C ASN A 34 9.37 11.63 7.58
N ILE A 35 8.75 10.72 6.83
CA ILE A 35 8.87 9.26 7.05
C ILE A 35 9.99 8.72 6.18
N ARG A 36 11.13 8.41 6.79
CA ARG A 36 12.32 7.84 6.13
C ARG A 36 12.67 6.47 6.66
N THR A 37 12.24 6.19 7.90
CA THR A 37 12.49 4.92 8.58
C THR A 37 11.18 4.32 9.07
N MET A 38 11.11 2.98 9.07
CA MET A 38 9.90 2.26 9.43
C MET A 38 10.25 1.00 10.24
N ALA A 39 9.57 0.81 11.34
CA ALA A 39 9.56 -0.45 12.07
C ALA A 39 8.37 -1.28 11.59
N ILE A 40 8.62 -2.53 11.19
CA ILE A 40 7.57 -3.46 10.82
C ILE A 40 7.55 -4.54 11.89
N LEU A 41 6.55 -4.45 12.77
CA LEU A 41 6.40 -5.39 13.87
C LEU A 41 5.85 -6.72 13.37
N PRO A 42 6.19 -7.84 14.02
CA PRO A 42 5.51 -9.09 13.78
C PRO A 42 4.00 -8.92 13.99
N PHE A 43 3.19 -9.31 13.02
CA PHE A 43 1.74 -9.29 13.16
C PHE A 43 1.31 -10.25 14.26
N GLU A 44 0.35 -9.87 15.09
CA GLU A 44 -0.31 -10.84 15.96
C GLU A 44 -0.99 -11.91 15.10
N ASN A 45 -0.95 -13.17 15.53
CA ASN A 45 -1.51 -14.26 14.75
C ASN A 45 -2.60 -15.00 15.54
N HIS A 46 -3.83 -14.75 15.16
CA HIS A 46 -5.00 -15.42 15.77
C HIS A 46 -5.35 -16.73 15.06
N THR A 47 -4.48 -17.24 14.20
CA THR A 47 -4.71 -18.46 13.43
C THR A 47 -3.75 -19.58 13.86
N PRO A 48 -4.08 -20.84 13.64
CA PRO A 48 -3.21 -21.97 13.99
C PRO A 48 -2.00 -22.13 13.05
N SER A 49 -1.77 -21.23 12.08
CA SER A 49 -0.71 -21.33 11.08
C SER A 49 0.44 -20.36 11.36
N PRO A 50 1.54 -20.79 12.00
CA PRO A 50 2.65 -19.88 12.32
C PRO A 50 3.43 -19.41 11.10
N ASN A 51 3.45 -20.20 10.03
CA ASN A 51 4.22 -19.89 8.82
C ASN A 51 3.72 -18.61 8.11
N VAL A 52 2.40 -18.35 8.15
CA VAL A 52 1.82 -17.17 7.50
C VAL A 52 2.34 -15.87 8.10
N GLN A 53 2.58 -15.83 9.41
CA GLN A 53 3.12 -14.66 10.10
C GLN A 53 4.54 -14.33 9.62
N GLN A 54 5.39 -15.32 9.52
CA GLN A 54 6.78 -15.14 9.11
C GLN A 54 6.89 -14.72 7.64
N GLU A 55 6.12 -15.37 6.76
CA GLU A 55 6.08 -15.08 5.34
C GLU A 55 5.52 -13.67 5.07
N LEU A 56 4.43 -13.29 5.75
CA LEU A 56 3.82 -11.96 5.65
C LEU A 56 4.81 -10.86 6.09
N LEU A 57 5.48 -11.08 7.24
CA LEU A 57 6.45 -10.11 7.77
C LEU A 57 7.63 -9.92 6.80
N ALA A 58 8.17 -11.00 6.25
CA ALA A 58 9.29 -10.96 5.31
C ALA A 58 8.90 -10.22 4.02
N GLN A 59 7.75 -10.54 3.45
CA GLN A 59 7.26 -9.90 2.23
C GLN A 59 6.92 -8.43 2.47
N MET A 60 6.29 -8.08 3.60
CA MET A 60 5.96 -6.70 3.96
C MET A 60 7.22 -5.84 4.07
N ARG A 61 8.26 -6.32 4.75
CA ARG A 61 9.55 -5.62 4.86
C ARG A 61 10.20 -5.38 3.50
N SER A 62 10.20 -6.41 2.65
CA SER A 62 10.78 -6.31 1.31
C SER A 62 10.08 -5.26 0.46
N GLU A 63 8.75 -5.30 0.39
CA GLU A 63 7.96 -4.46 -0.50
C GLU A 63 7.85 -3.01 -0.01
N LEU A 64 7.65 -2.77 1.29
CA LEU A 64 7.63 -1.42 1.84
C LEU A 64 8.97 -0.71 1.62
N ARG A 65 10.10 -1.39 1.86
CA ARG A 65 11.42 -0.84 1.57
C ARG A 65 11.61 -0.56 0.08
N ARG A 66 11.24 -1.49 -0.79
CA ARG A 66 11.44 -1.39 -2.23
C ARG A 66 10.57 -0.31 -2.87
N ARG A 67 9.29 -0.23 -2.49
CA ARG A 67 8.30 0.64 -3.16
C ARG A 67 8.11 1.99 -2.49
N LEU A 68 8.28 2.08 -1.17
CA LEU A 68 8.13 3.34 -0.44
C LEU A 68 9.48 4.00 -0.15
N GLY A 69 10.61 3.33 -0.45
CA GLY A 69 11.95 3.89 -0.24
C GLY A 69 12.34 4.09 1.22
N VAL A 70 11.62 3.45 2.15
CA VAL A 70 11.91 3.53 3.58
C VAL A 70 13.02 2.55 3.98
N ARG A 71 13.73 2.88 5.06
CA ARG A 71 14.75 2.02 5.67
C ARG A 71 14.17 1.34 6.91
N ASP A 72 14.55 0.08 7.12
CA ASP A 72 14.21 -0.62 8.36
C ASP A 72 14.86 0.07 9.56
N ALA A 73 14.11 0.21 10.63
CA ALA A 73 14.59 0.72 11.91
C ALA A 73 13.95 -0.06 13.06
N PRO A 74 14.59 -0.14 14.22
CA PRO A 74 13.96 -0.64 15.43
C PRO A 74 12.83 0.33 15.86
N GLU A 75 11.85 -0.19 16.61
CA GLU A 75 10.63 0.54 16.97
C GLU A 75 10.89 1.87 17.67
N ASP A 76 11.90 1.92 18.54
CA ASP A 76 12.29 3.10 19.34
C ASP A 76 12.90 4.23 18.50
N ARG A 77 13.28 3.98 17.26
CA ARG A 77 13.94 4.94 16.35
C ARG A 77 13.26 5.08 14.98
N ALA A 78 12.11 4.48 14.81
CA ALA A 78 11.36 4.54 13.56
C ALA A 78 10.49 5.80 13.47
N ASP A 79 10.44 6.40 12.29
CA ASP A 79 9.53 7.51 12.00
C ASP A 79 8.08 7.01 11.91
N ALA A 80 7.88 5.78 11.43
CA ALA A 80 6.58 5.13 11.37
C ALA A 80 6.66 3.67 11.80
N ILE A 81 5.54 3.15 12.30
CA ILE A 81 5.39 1.77 12.75
C ILE A 81 4.27 1.10 11.96
N VAL A 82 4.55 -0.07 11.40
CA VAL A 82 3.55 -0.98 10.84
C VAL A 82 3.23 -2.05 11.86
N ARG A 83 1.96 -2.20 12.17
CA ARG A 83 1.45 -3.23 13.07
C ARG A 83 0.16 -3.81 12.55
N GLY A 84 -0.21 -5.00 12.97
CA GLY A 84 -1.45 -5.62 12.54
C GLY A 84 -1.70 -6.97 13.18
N VAL A 85 -2.81 -7.57 12.77
CA VAL A 85 -3.29 -8.87 13.24
C VAL A 85 -3.66 -9.72 12.05
N ILE A 86 -3.25 -10.97 12.04
CA ILE A 86 -3.77 -11.98 11.12
C ILE A 86 -5.03 -12.56 11.78
N VAL A 87 -6.18 -12.13 11.23
CA VAL A 87 -7.50 -12.44 11.81
C VAL A 87 -7.96 -13.82 11.39
N GLU A 88 -7.70 -14.18 10.13
CA GLU A 88 -8.23 -15.41 9.56
C GLU A 88 -7.26 -16.01 8.52
N TYR A 89 -7.18 -17.32 8.51
CA TYR A 89 -6.45 -18.12 7.53
C TYR A 89 -7.28 -19.33 7.15
N GLN A 90 -7.77 -19.36 5.93
CA GLN A 90 -8.54 -20.47 5.36
C GLN A 90 -7.73 -21.12 4.23
N PRO A 91 -7.07 -22.26 4.47
CA PRO A 91 -6.13 -22.84 3.50
C PRO A 91 -6.81 -23.60 2.36
N ASP A 92 -8.06 -24.01 2.51
CA ASP A 92 -8.65 -25.05 1.67
C ASP A 92 -10.11 -24.76 1.31
N ILE A 93 -10.32 -23.75 0.47
CA ILE A 93 -11.65 -23.38 -0.03
C ILE A 93 -11.83 -24.04 -1.39
N PRO A 94 -12.82 -24.92 -1.56
CA PRO A 94 -13.12 -25.52 -2.87
C PRO A 94 -13.50 -24.43 -3.88
N VAL A 95 -12.87 -24.46 -5.07
CA VAL A 95 -13.29 -23.64 -6.20
C VAL A 95 -14.27 -24.47 -7.02
N ALA A 96 -15.46 -23.92 -7.32
CA ALA A 96 -16.45 -24.62 -8.12
C ALA A 96 -15.88 -24.95 -9.50
N PHE A 97 -16.00 -26.21 -9.91
CA PHE A 97 -15.51 -26.70 -11.19
C PHE A 97 -16.34 -26.10 -12.34
N SER A 98 -15.68 -25.52 -13.32
CA SER A 98 -16.26 -25.43 -14.65
C SER A 98 -16.04 -26.79 -15.35
N THR A 99 -17.02 -27.24 -16.09
CA THR A 99 -17.06 -28.55 -16.77
C THR A 99 -15.92 -28.82 -17.75
N GLN A 100 -14.96 -27.92 -17.88
CA GLN A 100 -13.86 -27.98 -18.88
C GLN A 100 -12.45 -28.14 -18.28
N THR A 101 -12.29 -28.15 -16.95
CA THR A 101 -10.95 -28.27 -16.35
C THR A 101 -10.87 -29.48 -15.42
N THR A 102 -10.09 -30.46 -15.81
CA THR A 102 -9.92 -31.76 -15.11
C THR A 102 -9.07 -31.67 -13.83
N SER A 103 -8.49 -30.51 -13.50
CA SER A 103 -7.63 -30.35 -12.31
C SER A 103 -8.39 -29.67 -11.18
N ALA A 104 -8.43 -30.33 -10.01
CA ALA A 104 -8.97 -29.75 -8.78
C ALA A 104 -8.15 -28.51 -8.39
N ARG A 105 -8.78 -27.35 -8.48
CA ARG A 105 -8.21 -26.09 -7.96
C ARG A 105 -8.77 -25.81 -6.58
N ARG A 106 -7.92 -25.29 -5.72
CA ARG A 106 -8.24 -24.86 -4.37
C ARG A 106 -7.89 -23.40 -4.21
N ARG A 107 -8.48 -22.78 -3.23
CA ARG A 107 -8.25 -21.37 -2.90
C ARG A 107 -7.85 -21.28 -1.43
N LEU A 108 -6.88 -20.44 -1.17
CA LEU A 108 -6.47 -20.04 0.16
C LEU A 108 -6.85 -18.59 0.37
N GLN A 109 -7.37 -18.26 1.54
CA GLN A 109 -7.74 -16.89 1.92
C GLN A 109 -7.01 -16.49 3.20
N ILE A 110 -6.50 -15.26 3.20
CA ILE A 110 -5.92 -14.61 4.39
C ILE A 110 -6.65 -13.31 4.61
N THR A 111 -7.02 -13.03 5.87
CA THR A 111 -7.61 -11.77 6.30
C THR A 111 -6.73 -11.14 7.37
N ILE A 112 -6.37 -9.86 7.19
CA ILE A 112 -5.57 -9.10 8.15
C ILE A 112 -6.23 -7.79 8.53
N ASP A 113 -5.95 -7.33 9.72
CA ASP A 113 -6.05 -5.92 10.12
C ASP A 113 -4.64 -5.33 10.08
N VAL A 114 -4.48 -4.14 9.53
CA VAL A 114 -3.18 -3.48 9.39
C VAL A 114 -3.29 -1.98 9.63
N GLU A 115 -2.26 -1.42 10.25
CA GLU A 115 -2.15 0.01 10.52
C GLU A 115 -0.71 0.47 10.31
N ILE A 116 -0.54 1.64 9.70
CA ILE A 116 0.72 2.40 9.63
C ILE A 116 0.54 3.68 10.43
N PHE A 117 1.38 3.87 11.44
CA PHE A 117 1.30 4.96 12.41
C PHE A 117 2.53 5.86 12.33
N ASP A 118 2.34 7.18 12.18
CA ASP A 118 3.39 8.20 12.24
C ASP A 118 3.70 8.50 13.70
N VAL A 119 4.90 8.11 14.13
CA VAL A 119 5.34 8.29 15.53
C VAL A 119 5.52 9.77 15.86
N GLY A 120 6.09 10.55 14.93
CA GLY A 120 6.38 11.96 15.15
C GLY A 120 5.14 12.83 15.27
N LYS A 121 4.09 12.52 14.50
CA LYS A 121 2.83 13.26 14.51
C LYS A 121 1.75 12.63 15.38
N GLY A 122 1.96 11.44 15.90
CA GLY A 122 0.98 10.73 16.72
C GLY A 122 -0.32 10.40 15.98
N LYS A 123 -0.25 10.12 14.65
CA LYS A 123 -1.44 9.87 13.85
C LYS A 123 -1.33 8.64 12.95
N VAL A 124 -2.47 8.06 12.65
CA VAL A 124 -2.57 6.96 11.69
C VAL A 124 -2.38 7.52 10.27
N LEU A 125 -1.44 6.93 9.53
CA LEU A 125 -1.19 7.22 8.12
C LEU A 125 -2.07 6.36 7.21
N PHE A 126 -2.23 5.11 7.55
CA PHE A 126 -3.02 4.15 6.82
C PHE A 126 -3.62 3.13 7.80
N SER A 127 -4.86 2.76 7.60
CA SER A 127 -5.50 1.69 8.37
C SER A 127 -6.52 0.95 7.50
N ARG A 128 -6.48 -0.37 7.56
CA ARG A 128 -7.49 -1.25 6.95
C ARG A 128 -7.80 -2.39 7.91
N LYS A 129 -9.09 -2.58 8.16
CA LYS A 129 -9.61 -3.74 8.90
C LYS A 129 -10.25 -4.71 7.93
N GLY A 130 -10.04 -6.00 8.16
CA GLY A 130 -10.60 -7.06 7.33
C GLY A 130 -10.08 -7.06 5.89
N LEU A 131 -8.83 -6.59 5.67
CA LEU A 131 -8.20 -6.67 4.36
C LEU A 131 -7.98 -8.14 4.00
N ARG A 132 -8.56 -8.55 2.87
CA ARG A 132 -8.64 -9.95 2.45
C ARG A 132 -7.98 -10.15 1.11
N ALA A 133 -7.18 -11.20 1.00
CA ALA A 133 -6.66 -11.65 -0.27
C ALA A 133 -6.73 -13.18 -0.41
N GLU A 134 -6.78 -13.61 -1.65
CA GLU A 134 -6.92 -15.01 -2.02
C GLU A 134 -5.81 -15.42 -2.99
N GLY A 135 -5.30 -16.63 -2.81
CA GLY A 135 -4.38 -17.29 -3.72
C GLY A 135 -4.96 -18.62 -4.18
N GLU A 136 -5.06 -18.80 -5.49
CA GLU A 136 -5.46 -20.08 -6.06
C GLU A 136 -4.23 -20.99 -6.26
N TYR A 137 -4.40 -22.28 -6.04
CA TYR A 137 -3.33 -23.25 -6.17
C TYR A 137 -3.85 -24.61 -6.65
N ALA A 138 -2.96 -25.41 -7.23
CA ALA A 138 -3.25 -26.78 -7.59
C ALA A 138 -3.21 -27.68 -6.33
N GLU A 139 -3.89 -28.79 -6.35
CA GLU A 139 -3.87 -29.74 -5.24
C GLU A 139 -2.44 -30.06 -4.79
N ARG A 140 -2.18 -29.99 -3.50
CA ARG A 140 -0.86 -30.16 -2.84
C ARG A 140 0.14 -29.01 -3.05
N ALA A 141 -0.28 -27.85 -3.55
CA ALA A 141 0.57 -26.68 -3.76
C ALA A 141 0.14 -25.49 -2.87
N ASP A 142 -0.28 -25.75 -1.63
CA ASP A 142 -0.79 -24.73 -0.68
C ASP A 142 0.21 -23.62 -0.40
N ALA A 143 1.51 -23.91 -0.42
CA ALA A 143 2.56 -22.89 -0.27
C ALA A 143 2.52 -21.85 -1.38
N GLU A 144 2.18 -22.23 -2.62
CA GLU A 144 2.02 -21.28 -3.72
C GLU A 144 0.80 -20.41 -3.52
N GLY A 145 -0.34 -20.99 -3.14
CA GLY A 145 -1.55 -20.23 -2.82
C GLY A 145 -1.32 -19.22 -1.70
N ARG A 146 -0.60 -19.61 -0.65
CA ARG A 146 -0.23 -18.74 0.46
C ARG A 146 0.66 -17.58 -0.01
N ARG A 147 1.69 -17.86 -0.80
CA ARG A 147 2.57 -16.85 -1.39
C ARG A 147 1.77 -15.83 -2.22
N LEU A 148 0.87 -16.28 -3.08
CA LEU A 148 0.03 -15.41 -3.92
C LEU A 148 -0.93 -14.54 -3.09
N ALA A 149 -1.54 -15.10 -2.05
CA ALA A 149 -2.41 -14.34 -1.15
C ALA A 149 -1.62 -13.26 -0.38
N ILE A 150 -0.45 -13.61 0.15
CA ILE A 150 0.44 -12.67 0.85
C ILE A 150 0.90 -11.56 -0.08
N GLU A 151 1.31 -11.88 -1.31
CA GLU A 151 1.71 -10.90 -2.31
C GLU A 151 0.60 -9.88 -2.61
N LYS A 152 -0.64 -10.34 -2.78
CA LYS A 152 -1.79 -9.45 -2.97
C LYS A 152 -2.04 -8.56 -1.74
N LEU A 153 -2.05 -9.14 -0.53
CA LEU A 153 -2.21 -8.36 0.70
C LEU A 153 -1.18 -7.24 0.82
N VAL A 154 0.09 -7.57 0.57
CA VAL A 154 1.18 -6.60 0.67
C VAL A 154 1.06 -5.53 -0.40
N ASN A 155 0.67 -5.90 -1.62
CA ASN A 155 0.40 -4.93 -2.68
C ASN A 155 -0.71 -3.95 -2.29
N ASP A 156 -1.83 -4.45 -1.77
CA ASP A 156 -2.96 -3.63 -1.32
C ASP A 156 -2.56 -2.66 -0.19
N VAL A 157 -1.73 -3.10 0.75
CA VAL A 157 -1.20 -2.24 1.81
C VAL A 157 -0.31 -1.14 1.26
N VAL A 158 0.62 -1.49 0.36
CA VAL A 158 1.54 -0.52 -0.25
C VAL A 158 0.79 0.50 -1.10
N GLU A 159 -0.13 0.06 -1.95
CA GLU A 159 -0.96 0.93 -2.79
C GLU A 159 -1.86 1.83 -1.94
N GLY A 160 -2.48 1.26 -0.91
CA GLY A 160 -3.28 2.01 0.03
C GLY A 160 -2.47 3.07 0.78
N ALA A 161 -1.26 2.74 1.20
CA ALA A 161 -0.35 3.69 1.84
C ALA A 161 0.10 4.81 0.88
N GLN A 162 0.28 4.51 -0.40
CA GLN A 162 0.66 5.50 -1.42
C GLN A 162 -0.49 6.43 -1.83
N SER A 163 -1.72 5.94 -1.83
CA SER A 163 -2.88 6.67 -2.35
C SER A 163 -3.46 7.70 -1.37
N GLN A 164 -3.00 7.74 -0.14
CA GLN A 164 -3.54 8.64 0.90
C GLN A 164 -2.77 9.97 1.05
N TRP A 165 -1.71 10.18 0.24
CA TRP A 165 -0.82 11.36 0.36
C TRP A 165 -0.60 12.10 -0.95
#